data_3e236783f0fb87a7d38844190c6b7458
#
_entry.id   3e236783f0fb87a7d38844190c6b7458
#
_cell.length_a   1.000
_cell.length_b   1.000
_cell.length_c   1.000
_cell.angle_alpha   90.00
_cell.angle_beta   90.00
_cell.angle_gamma   90.00
#
_symmetry.space_group_name_H-M   'P 1'
#
loop_
_entity.id
_entity.type
_entity.pdbx_description
1 polymer ?
#
loop_
_entity_poly.entity_id
_entity_poly.type
_entity_poly.pdbx_seq_one_letter_code
_entity_poly.pdbx_strand_id
1 'polypeptide(L)'
;DEPYFYASTLIDETPLIATGEEEFQGKYSPDSNYIAYIADRNTLKVFNIKTKESEVLLPKGRNFSYSDGDWDFAWSPDSKYILCDDGEGNWFSSSVALIKNENNSSIVHPLASGYGQGNVKWAMNGKAMTWVNAKNGRKSHAMQGNREVDIYIGFYDPTAYDRFSL
;
A
#
# COMPACT_ATOMS: atom_id res chain seq x y z
N ASP A 1 21.79 -6.91 29.71
CA ASP A 1 21.09 -8.17 29.35
C ASP A 1 20.03 -7.80 28.33
N GLU A 2 20.20 -8.27 27.08
CA GLU A 2 19.16 -8.10 26.08
C GLU A 2 18.00 -9.05 26.41
N PRO A 3 16.76 -8.54 26.55
CA PRO A 3 15.62 -9.40 26.81
C PRO A 3 15.31 -10.20 25.53
N TYR A 4 15.58 -11.47 25.56
CA TYR A 4 15.11 -12.36 24.48
C TYR A 4 13.62 -12.60 24.63
N PHE A 5 12.87 -12.41 23.57
CA PHE A 5 11.42 -12.58 23.54
C PHE A 5 10.98 -13.95 24.09
N TYR A 6 11.70 -15.03 23.74
CA TYR A 6 11.41 -16.38 24.23
C TYR A 6 11.70 -16.60 25.73
N ALA A 7 12.46 -15.69 26.37
CA ALA A 7 12.73 -15.74 27.80
C ALA A 7 11.80 -14.83 28.60
N SER A 8 10.93 -14.08 27.94
CA SER A 8 9.94 -13.23 28.61
C SER A 8 8.81 -14.10 29.17
N THR A 9 8.60 -14.03 30.47
CA THR A 9 7.51 -14.72 31.18
C THR A 9 6.32 -13.81 31.46
N LEU A 10 6.46 -12.51 31.19
CA LEU A 10 5.42 -11.49 31.37
C LEU A 10 5.18 -10.82 30.03
N ILE A 11 4.03 -11.11 29.42
CA ILE A 11 3.56 -10.48 28.21
C ILE A 11 2.21 -9.85 28.54
N ASP A 12 2.13 -8.53 28.44
CA ASP A 12 0.87 -7.81 28.51
C ASP A 12 0.37 -7.53 27.10
N GLU A 13 -0.82 -8.02 26.77
CA GLU A 13 -1.50 -7.75 25.51
C GLU A 13 -2.56 -6.69 25.72
N THR A 14 -2.47 -5.61 24.95
CA THR A 14 -3.48 -4.57 24.91
C THR A 14 -3.86 -4.27 23.47
N PRO A 15 -5.17 -4.23 23.15
CA PRO A 15 -5.60 -3.83 21.81
C PRO A 15 -5.19 -2.39 21.56
N LEU A 16 -4.50 -2.17 20.43
CA LEU A 16 -4.07 -0.83 20.04
C LEU A 16 -5.15 -0.10 19.26
N ILE A 17 -5.81 -0.81 18.36
CA ILE A 17 -6.97 -0.38 17.58
C ILE A 17 -8.05 -1.42 17.88
N ALA A 18 -9.18 -0.98 18.41
CA ALA A 18 -10.31 -1.83 18.71
C ALA A 18 -11.59 -1.00 18.55
N THR A 19 -12.12 -0.98 17.35
CA THR A 19 -13.34 -0.27 17.00
C THR A 19 -14.49 -1.27 16.80
N GLY A 20 -15.60 -0.86 16.23
CA GLY A 20 -16.67 -1.77 15.82
C GLY A 20 -16.50 -2.31 14.40
N GLU A 21 -15.40 -1.94 13.74
CA GLU A 21 -15.05 -2.37 12.39
C GLU A 21 -14.12 -3.60 12.45
N GLU A 22 -13.99 -4.34 11.34
CA GLU A 22 -12.98 -5.36 11.18
C GLU A 22 -11.65 -4.69 10.81
N GLU A 23 -10.63 -4.81 11.67
CA GLU A 23 -9.30 -4.23 11.42
C GLU A 23 -8.30 -5.35 11.11
N PHE A 24 -7.59 -5.23 9.99
CA PHE A 24 -6.59 -6.22 9.61
C PHE A 24 -5.46 -5.64 8.75
N GLN A 25 -4.42 -6.44 8.52
CA GLN A 25 -3.26 -6.11 7.70
C GLN A 25 -2.51 -4.87 8.18
N GLY A 26 -2.39 -4.68 9.50
CA GLY A 26 -1.68 -3.54 10.09
C GLY A 26 -0.20 -3.50 9.70
N LYS A 27 0.27 -2.35 9.19
CA LYS A 27 1.68 -2.11 8.84
C LYS A 27 2.18 -0.83 9.50
N TYR A 28 3.21 -0.93 10.30
CA TYR A 28 3.87 0.24 10.91
C TYR A 28 4.52 1.12 9.84
N SER A 29 4.45 2.44 10.06
CA SER A 29 5.31 3.38 9.35
C SER A 29 6.79 3.16 9.75
N PRO A 30 7.77 3.44 8.88
CA PRO A 30 9.20 3.29 9.21
C PRO A 30 9.64 4.06 10.46
N ASP A 31 9.04 5.19 10.76
CA ASP A 31 9.31 6.01 11.95
C ASP A 31 8.55 5.54 13.19
N SER A 32 7.74 4.48 13.09
CA SER A 32 6.93 3.89 14.15
C SER A 32 5.90 4.82 14.80
N ASN A 33 5.52 5.92 14.14
CA ASN A 33 4.54 6.86 14.67
C ASN A 33 3.10 6.54 14.22
N TYR A 34 2.96 5.73 13.16
CA TYR A 34 1.67 5.42 12.55
C TYR A 34 1.52 3.92 12.25
N ILE A 35 0.27 3.49 12.12
CA ILE A 35 -0.09 2.17 11.60
C ILE A 35 -1.10 2.37 10.47
N ALA A 36 -0.76 1.94 9.26
CA ALA A 36 -1.73 1.81 8.19
C ALA A 36 -2.42 0.44 8.29
N TYR A 37 -3.73 0.41 8.10
CA TYR A 37 -4.53 -0.82 8.20
C TYR A 37 -5.76 -0.75 7.31
N ILE A 38 -6.34 -1.90 7.04
CA ILE A 38 -7.60 -2.01 6.30
C ILE A 38 -8.73 -2.17 7.30
N ALA A 39 -9.78 -1.36 7.13
CA ALA A 39 -11.00 -1.44 7.91
C ALA A 39 -12.16 -1.92 7.02
N ASP A 40 -13.00 -2.84 7.56
CA ASP A 40 -14.19 -3.39 6.89
C ASP A 40 -13.94 -3.87 5.45
N ARG A 41 -12.72 -4.35 5.15
CA ARG A 41 -12.29 -4.85 3.84
C ARG A 41 -12.33 -3.85 2.68
N ASN A 42 -12.62 -2.59 2.93
CA ASN A 42 -12.87 -1.62 1.85
C ASN A 42 -12.32 -0.20 2.09
N THR A 43 -11.66 0.02 3.23
CA THR A 43 -11.17 1.35 3.61
C THR A 43 -9.74 1.26 4.10
N LEU A 44 -8.83 2.03 3.52
CA LEU A 44 -7.47 2.18 4.04
C LEU A 44 -7.43 3.34 5.04
N LYS A 45 -7.05 3.03 6.27
CA LYS A 45 -6.93 3.99 7.37
C LYS A 45 -5.50 4.07 7.88
N VAL A 46 -5.17 5.18 8.51
CA VAL A 46 -3.94 5.37 9.26
C VAL A 46 -4.27 5.78 10.70
N PHE A 47 -3.73 5.03 11.63
CA PHE A 47 -3.82 5.28 13.07
C PHE A 47 -2.57 5.99 13.55
N ASN A 48 -2.73 7.11 14.23
CA ASN A 48 -1.65 7.82 14.89
C ASN A 48 -1.46 7.27 16.31
N ILE A 49 -0.29 6.68 16.58
CA ILE A 49 0.00 6.01 17.85
C ILE A 49 -0.02 6.98 19.03
N LYS A 50 0.37 8.24 18.81
CA LYS A 50 0.44 9.26 19.86
C LYS A 50 -0.93 9.86 20.18
N THR A 51 -1.71 10.23 19.18
CA THR A 51 -3.03 10.86 19.38
C THR A 51 -4.14 9.84 19.60
N LYS A 52 -3.91 8.57 19.22
CA LYS A 52 -4.91 7.49 19.25
C LYS A 52 -6.10 7.73 18.31
N GLU A 53 -5.89 8.49 17.27
CA GLU A 53 -6.90 8.81 16.26
C GLU A 53 -6.61 8.11 14.94
N SER A 54 -7.65 7.72 14.23
CA SER A 54 -7.58 7.12 12.90
C SER A 54 -8.14 8.06 11.85
N GLU A 55 -7.44 8.11 10.70
CA GLU A 55 -7.84 8.89 9.53
C GLU A 55 -8.03 8.00 8.33
N VAL A 56 -8.99 8.37 7.47
CA VAL A 56 -9.25 7.66 6.21
C VAL A 56 -8.32 8.22 5.14
N LEU A 57 -7.47 7.37 4.55
CA LEU A 57 -6.65 7.73 3.40
C LEU A 57 -7.28 7.31 2.08
N LEU A 58 -7.77 6.08 1.97
CA LEU A 58 -8.52 5.63 0.79
C LEU A 58 -9.93 5.24 1.23
N PRO A 59 -10.98 5.96 0.79
CA PRO A 59 -12.33 5.74 1.26
C PRO A 59 -12.95 4.46 0.68
N LYS A 60 -13.98 3.95 1.36
CA LYS A 60 -14.78 2.82 0.89
C LYS A 60 -15.32 3.04 -0.52
N GLY A 61 -15.54 1.95 -1.25
CA GLY A 61 -16.08 1.97 -2.61
C GLY A 61 -15.02 2.08 -3.70
N ARG A 62 -13.76 2.21 -3.34
CA ARG A 62 -12.64 2.19 -4.30
C ARG A 62 -12.03 0.81 -4.45
N ASN A 63 -11.85 0.10 -3.35
CA ASN A 63 -11.34 -1.28 -3.32
C ASN A 63 -12.20 -2.16 -2.43
N PHE A 64 -12.00 -3.47 -2.56
CA PHE A 64 -12.55 -4.45 -1.65
C PHE A 64 -11.58 -5.64 -1.53
N SER A 65 -11.23 -5.99 -0.29
CA SER A 65 -10.39 -7.15 0.02
C SER A 65 -11.27 -8.39 0.17
N TYR A 66 -11.04 -9.38 -0.67
CA TYR A 66 -11.73 -10.68 -0.61
C TYR A 66 -11.08 -11.64 0.37
N SER A 67 -9.76 -11.62 0.38
CA SER A 67 -8.93 -12.45 1.23
C SER A 67 -7.79 -11.62 1.79
N ASP A 68 -7.38 -11.98 3.01
CA ASP A 68 -6.35 -11.24 3.71
C ASP A 68 -5.06 -11.20 2.87
N GLY A 69 -4.56 -10.00 2.64
CA GLY A 69 -3.35 -9.77 1.88
C GLY A 69 -3.52 -9.56 0.36
N ASP A 70 -4.74 -9.55 -0.16
CA ASP A 70 -5.01 -9.30 -1.59
C ASP A 70 -5.01 -7.83 -1.99
N TRP A 71 -4.98 -6.92 -1.01
CA TRP A 71 -4.87 -5.48 -1.24
C TRP A 71 -3.50 -4.96 -0.76
N ASP A 72 -2.63 -4.66 -1.72
CA ASP A 72 -1.29 -4.19 -1.42
C ASP A 72 -1.24 -2.68 -1.13
N PHE A 73 -0.55 -2.36 -0.05
CA PHE A 73 -0.14 -0.99 0.28
C PHE A 73 1.21 -0.98 0.98
N ALA A 74 1.98 0.09 0.82
CA ALA A 74 3.31 0.23 1.37
C ALA A 74 3.64 1.68 1.77
N TRP A 75 4.18 1.85 2.98
CA TRP A 75 4.75 3.10 3.43
C TRP A 75 5.98 3.50 2.62
N SER A 76 6.10 4.80 2.33
CA SER A 76 7.38 5.35 1.88
C SER A 76 8.43 5.26 2.99
N PRO A 77 9.73 5.15 2.64
CA PRO A 77 10.80 5.07 3.65
C PRO A 77 10.87 6.27 4.60
N ASP A 78 10.35 7.43 4.20
CA ASP A 78 10.28 8.65 5.00
C ASP A 78 8.96 8.80 5.79
N SER A 79 8.09 7.79 5.77
CA SER A 79 6.80 7.74 6.48
C SER A 79 5.77 8.79 6.03
N LYS A 80 6.02 9.52 4.94
CA LYS A 80 5.16 10.62 4.49
C LYS A 80 4.10 10.23 3.50
N TYR A 81 4.28 9.10 2.80
CA TYR A 81 3.39 8.65 1.75
C TYR A 81 3.06 7.17 1.88
N ILE A 82 1.93 6.80 1.31
CA ILE A 82 1.55 5.41 1.08
C ILE A 82 1.34 5.22 -0.41
N LEU A 83 1.95 4.19 -0.98
CA LEU A 83 1.56 3.61 -2.26
C LEU A 83 0.58 2.50 -2.00
N CYS A 84 -0.52 2.45 -2.76
CA CYS A 84 -1.48 1.34 -2.67
C CYS A 84 -2.10 1.05 -4.02
N ASP A 85 -2.60 -0.17 -4.15
CA ASP A 85 -3.48 -0.52 -5.25
C ASP A 85 -4.83 0.18 -5.05
N ASP A 86 -5.40 0.70 -6.14
CA ASP A 86 -6.68 1.41 -6.17
C ASP A 86 -7.52 0.94 -7.36
N GLY A 87 -8.62 0.30 -7.08
CA GLY A 87 -9.57 -0.19 -8.09
C GLY A 87 -10.44 0.91 -8.70
N GLU A 88 -10.41 2.11 -8.17
CA GLU A 88 -11.26 3.24 -8.60
C GLU A 88 -12.76 2.89 -8.67
N GLY A 89 -13.19 1.95 -7.83
CA GLY A 89 -14.56 1.42 -7.82
C GLY A 89 -14.84 0.40 -8.93
N ASN A 90 -13.82 -0.05 -9.65
CA ASN A 90 -13.95 -1.06 -10.70
C ASN A 90 -13.19 -2.34 -10.34
N TRP A 91 -13.88 -3.46 -10.29
CA TRP A 91 -13.34 -4.77 -9.93
C TRP A 91 -12.31 -5.33 -10.90
N PHE A 92 -12.30 -4.87 -12.12
CA PHE A 92 -11.46 -5.41 -13.21
C PHE A 92 -10.30 -4.48 -13.56
N SER A 93 -10.24 -3.32 -12.95
CA SER A 93 -9.20 -2.33 -13.16
C SER A 93 -8.47 -2.14 -11.85
N SER A 94 -7.15 -2.13 -11.89
CA SER A 94 -6.32 -1.68 -10.79
C SER A 94 -5.44 -0.55 -11.27
N SER A 95 -5.37 0.49 -10.46
CA SER A 95 -4.49 1.63 -10.63
C SER A 95 -3.57 1.71 -9.42
N VAL A 96 -2.55 2.53 -9.50
CA VAL A 96 -1.68 2.82 -8.36
C VAL A 96 -2.04 4.18 -7.82
N ALA A 97 -2.36 4.26 -6.53
CA ALA A 97 -2.55 5.50 -5.81
C ALA A 97 -1.33 5.85 -4.97
N LEU A 98 -0.92 7.10 -5.01
CA LEU A 98 0.03 7.72 -4.09
C LEU A 98 -0.72 8.71 -3.22
N ILE A 99 -0.70 8.51 -1.91
CA ILE A 99 -1.45 9.28 -0.94
C ILE A 99 -0.49 9.81 0.12
N LYS A 100 -0.52 11.10 0.40
CA LYS A 100 0.27 11.69 1.47
C LYS A 100 -0.37 11.38 2.82
N ASN A 101 0.43 11.09 3.83
CA ASN A 101 -0.03 10.85 5.19
C ASN A 101 -0.37 12.16 5.90
N GLU A 102 -1.47 12.76 5.50
CA GLU A 102 -2.02 13.98 6.09
C GLU A 102 -3.54 14.05 5.89
N ASN A 103 -4.21 14.81 6.74
CA ASN A 103 -5.67 14.99 6.67
C ASN A 103 -6.12 15.54 5.31
N ASN A 104 -7.19 14.96 4.77
CA ASN A 104 -7.78 15.37 3.50
C ASN A 104 -6.81 15.35 2.31
N SER A 105 -5.84 14.45 2.35
CA SER A 105 -4.88 14.29 1.26
C SER A 105 -5.56 13.92 -0.04
N SER A 106 -5.10 14.50 -1.14
CA SER A 106 -5.55 14.10 -2.47
C SER A 106 -4.97 12.74 -2.85
N ILE A 107 -5.78 11.92 -3.54
CA ILE A 107 -5.33 10.68 -4.15
C ILE A 107 -4.71 11.03 -5.50
N VAL A 108 -3.45 10.70 -5.68
CA VAL A 108 -2.72 10.94 -6.94
C VAL A 108 -2.46 9.62 -7.63
N HIS A 109 -2.79 9.51 -8.91
CA HIS A 109 -2.46 8.35 -9.73
C HIS A 109 -1.23 8.66 -10.58
N PRO A 110 -0.02 8.23 -10.15
CA PRO A 110 1.21 8.56 -10.85
C PRO A 110 1.33 7.83 -12.21
N LEU A 111 0.53 6.81 -12.42
CA LEU A 111 0.52 5.98 -13.62
C LEU A 111 -0.86 6.04 -14.29
N ALA A 112 -0.98 6.81 -15.37
CA ALA A 112 -2.21 6.91 -16.15
C ALA A 112 -2.12 6.04 -17.42
N SER A 113 -1.94 4.72 -17.28
CA SER A 113 -1.69 3.85 -18.45
C SER A 113 -2.95 3.19 -19.04
N GLY A 114 -4.05 3.18 -18.32
CA GLY A 114 -5.29 2.47 -18.71
C GLY A 114 -5.16 0.94 -18.74
N TYR A 115 -4.03 0.39 -18.32
CA TYR A 115 -3.80 -1.05 -18.16
C TYR A 115 -3.74 -1.38 -16.68
N GLY A 116 -4.26 -2.54 -16.29
CA GLY A 116 -4.19 -2.99 -14.89
C GLY A 116 -2.76 -2.98 -14.35
N GLN A 117 -2.57 -2.35 -13.22
CA GLN A 117 -1.31 -2.19 -12.52
C GLN A 117 -1.47 -2.76 -11.12
N GLY A 118 -0.48 -3.44 -10.62
CA GLY A 118 -0.55 -4.01 -9.29
C GLY A 118 0.82 -4.32 -8.70
N ASN A 119 0.83 -4.84 -7.48
CA ASN A 119 2.05 -5.20 -6.76
C ASN A 119 3.06 -4.03 -6.70
N VAL A 120 2.54 -2.85 -6.40
CA VAL A 120 3.34 -1.63 -6.31
C VAL A 120 4.25 -1.66 -5.08
N LYS A 121 5.51 -1.28 -5.28
CA LYS A 121 6.52 -1.24 -4.22
C LYS A 121 7.43 -0.03 -4.36
N TRP A 122 7.84 0.50 -3.21
CA TRP A 122 8.91 1.49 -3.17
C TRP A 122 10.25 0.86 -3.57
N ALA A 123 11.05 1.63 -4.28
CA ALA A 123 12.40 1.25 -4.69
C ALA A 123 13.37 2.41 -4.46
N MET A 124 14.67 2.11 -4.42
CA MET A 124 15.76 3.08 -4.31
C MET A 124 15.56 4.09 -3.15
N ASN A 125 15.16 3.57 -1.99
CA ASN A 125 14.88 4.37 -0.79
C ASN A 125 13.87 5.52 -1.03
N GLY A 126 12.75 5.22 -1.71
CA GLY A 126 11.66 6.17 -1.99
C GLY A 126 11.87 7.04 -3.23
N LYS A 127 12.99 6.90 -3.95
CA LYS A 127 13.26 7.67 -5.16
C LYS A 127 12.61 7.09 -6.41
N ALA A 128 12.14 5.86 -6.33
CA ALA A 128 11.48 5.14 -7.40
C ALA A 128 10.38 4.23 -6.84
N MET A 129 9.54 3.75 -7.72
CA MET A 129 8.58 2.68 -7.46
C MET A 129 8.67 1.61 -8.55
N THR A 130 8.31 0.39 -8.22
CA THR A 130 8.13 -0.71 -9.17
C THR A 130 6.68 -1.19 -9.15
N TRP A 131 6.21 -1.70 -10.27
CA TRP A 131 4.90 -2.32 -10.39
C TRP A 131 4.91 -3.37 -11.49
N VAL A 132 3.88 -4.21 -11.53
CA VAL A 132 3.64 -5.13 -12.63
C VAL A 132 2.53 -4.60 -13.54
N ASN A 133 2.64 -4.87 -14.83
CA ASN A 133 1.67 -4.43 -15.81
C ASN A 133 1.62 -5.41 -17.00
N ALA A 134 0.42 -5.70 -17.49
CA ALA A 134 0.18 -6.58 -18.64
C ALA A 134 0.14 -5.84 -19.98
N LYS A 135 0.66 -4.61 -20.08
CA LYS A 135 0.57 -3.77 -21.29
C LYS A 135 1.09 -4.47 -22.53
N ASN A 136 2.26 -5.08 -22.44
CA ASN A 136 2.98 -5.71 -23.56
C ASN A 136 2.85 -7.25 -23.58
N GLY A 137 2.31 -7.85 -22.52
CA GLY A 137 2.17 -9.30 -22.40
C GLY A 137 0.96 -9.86 -23.14
N ARG A 138 0.97 -11.17 -23.36
CA ARG A 138 -0.18 -11.90 -23.91
C ARG A 138 -1.33 -11.87 -22.91
N LYS A 139 -2.52 -11.72 -23.43
CA LYS A 139 -3.75 -11.66 -22.63
C LYS A 139 -4.70 -12.76 -23.06
N SER A 140 -5.22 -13.50 -22.09
CA SER A 140 -6.34 -14.41 -22.33
C SER A 140 -7.64 -13.60 -22.45
N HIS A 141 -8.52 -14.02 -23.34
CA HIS A 141 -9.88 -13.49 -23.42
C HIS A 141 -10.77 -13.97 -22.26
N ALA A 142 -10.38 -15.05 -21.58
CA ALA A 142 -11.12 -15.53 -20.42
C ALA A 142 -10.77 -14.67 -19.17
N MET A 143 -11.78 -14.32 -18.38
CA MET A 143 -11.59 -13.52 -17.14
C MET A 143 -10.61 -14.17 -16.16
N GLN A 144 -10.52 -15.49 -16.13
CA GLN A 144 -9.61 -16.27 -15.28
C GLN A 144 -8.36 -16.75 -16.03
N GLY A 145 -8.15 -16.27 -17.25
CA GLY A 145 -7.01 -16.68 -18.06
C GLY A 145 -5.70 -16.04 -17.58
N ASN A 146 -4.61 -16.75 -17.80
CA ASN A 146 -3.27 -16.25 -17.50
C ASN A 146 -2.97 -14.99 -18.33
N ARG A 147 -2.31 -14.03 -17.68
CA ARG A 147 -1.77 -12.84 -18.31
C ARG A 147 -0.26 -12.85 -18.13
N GLU A 148 0.47 -12.57 -19.19
CA GLU A 148 1.88 -12.27 -19.10
C GLU A 148 2.02 -10.84 -18.61
N VAL A 149 2.86 -10.63 -17.60
CA VAL A 149 3.13 -9.31 -17.03
C VAL A 149 4.62 -9.03 -17.04
N ASP A 150 4.96 -7.78 -17.21
CA ASP A 150 6.32 -7.26 -17.10
C ASP A 150 6.46 -6.44 -15.82
N ILE A 151 7.69 -6.30 -15.34
CA ILE A 151 8.04 -5.43 -14.23
C ILE A 151 8.49 -4.09 -14.79
N TYR A 152 7.92 -3.03 -14.26
CA TYR A 152 8.25 -1.65 -14.62
C TYR A 152 8.85 -0.93 -13.42
N ILE A 153 9.68 0.07 -13.70
CA ILE A 153 10.20 1.00 -12.71
C ILE A 153 9.91 2.43 -13.14
N GLY A 154 9.46 3.25 -12.21
CA GLY A 154 9.24 4.68 -12.38
C GLY A 154 10.03 5.47 -11.35
N PHE A 155 10.63 6.58 -11.75
CA PHE A 155 11.47 7.41 -10.91
C PHE A 155 10.78 8.71 -10.54
N TYR A 156 10.80 9.04 -9.25
CA TYR A 156 10.37 10.35 -8.73
C TYR A 156 11.54 11.36 -8.74
N ASP A 157 12.79 10.85 -8.74
CA ASP A 157 14.02 11.64 -8.71
C ASP A 157 14.79 11.46 -10.03
N PRO A 158 14.93 12.53 -10.85
CA PRO A 158 15.69 12.47 -12.11
C PRO A 158 17.15 12.02 -11.91
N THR A 159 17.80 12.43 -10.80
CA THR A 159 19.17 12.01 -10.51
C THR A 159 19.29 10.51 -10.27
N ALA A 160 18.24 9.91 -9.67
CA ALA A 160 18.20 8.47 -9.50
C ALA A 160 18.02 7.74 -10.82
N TYR A 161 17.24 8.30 -11.75
CA TYR A 161 17.10 7.79 -13.11
C TYR A 161 18.43 7.85 -13.88
N ASP A 162 19.13 8.99 -13.86
CA ASP A 162 20.40 9.17 -14.54
C ASP A 162 21.44 8.14 -14.08
N ARG A 163 21.50 7.87 -12.78
CA ARG A 163 22.40 6.85 -12.21
C ARG A 163 22.00 5.42 -12.56
N PHE A 164 20.73 5.16 -12.77
CA PHE A 164 20.20 3.85 -13.13
C PHE A 164 20.44 3.55 -14.61
N SER A 165 20.43 4.57 -15.47
CA SER A 165 20.56 4.44 -16.92
C SER A 165 22.02 4.37 -17.41
N LEU A 166 23.01 4.58 -16.54
CA LEU A 166 24.45 4.42 -16.82
C LEU A 166 24.89 2.97 -16.68
#